data_a0555470d9b8844f70eaa17f0f35843e
#
_entry.id   a0555470d9b8844f70eaa17f0f35843e
#
_cell.length_a   1.000
_cell.length_b   1.000
_cell.length_c   1.000
_cell.angle_alpha   90.00
_cell.angle_beta   90.00
_cell.angle_gamma   90.00
#
_symmetry.space_group_name_H-M   'P 1'
#
loop_
_entity.id
_entity.type
_entity.pdbx_description
1 polymer ?
#
loop_
_entity_poly.entity_id
_entity_poly.type
_entity_poly.pdbx_seq_one_letter_code
_entity_poly.pdbx_strand_id
1 'polypeptide(L)'
;MGNPVVHFEVRSGNPDATRDFYGKLFDWTFADAPEPGYKFVVTGVDGAIPGGIGQAQSGTGHVTFFVDVDDVAAALARAEQLGGRIVLPAQSVPGTQFGLFADPEGHVVGVSHND
;
A
#
# COMPACT_ATOMS: atom_id res chain seq x y z
N MET A 1 -18.15 -7.02 -11.78
CA MET A 1 -16.84 -6.51 -12.22
C MET A 1 -15.82 -6.67 -11.11
N GLY A 2 -14.55 -6.79 -11.46
CA GLY A 2 -13.50 -6.95 -10.47
C GLY A 2 -13.10 -5.64 -9.79
N ASN A 3 -12.59 -5.74 -8.59
CA ASN A 3 -12.05 -4.59 -7.86
C ASN A 3 -10.69 -4.19 -8.44
N PRO A 4 -10.44 -2.89 -8.67
CA PRO A 4 -9.18 -2.46 -9.30
C PRO A 4 -8.05 -2.35 -8.30
N VAL A 5 -6.81 -2.54 -8.78
CA VAL A 5 -5.62 -2.13 -8.07
C VAL A 5 -5.47 -0.62 -8.21
N VAL A 6 -5.32 0.09 -7.10
CA VAL A 6 -5.33 1.56 -7.10
C VAL A 6 -4.07 2.18 -6.51
N HIS A 7 -3.17 1.39 -5.92
CA HIS A 7 -1.99 1.92 -5.24
C HIS A 7 -0.96 0.82 -5.11
N PHE A 8 0.31 1.14 -5.32
CA PHE A 8 1.39 0.25 -4.94
C PHE A 8 2.12 0.82 -3.72
N GLU A 9 2.79 -0.03 -2.96
CA GLU A 9 3.47 0.42 -1.76
C GLU A 9 4.78 -0.32 -1.58
N VAL A 10 5.81 0.43 -1.23
CA VAL A 10 7.10 -0.12 -0.79
C VAL A 10 7.31 0.30 0.66
N ARG A 11 7.42 -0.67 1.56
CA ARG A 11 7.85 -0.43 2.95
C ARG A 11 9.30 -0.84 3.06
N SER A 12 10.12 -0.01 3.65
CA SER A 12 11.57 -0.19 3.66
C SER A 12 12.15 0.07 5.04
N GLY A 13 13.18 -0.67 5.40
CA GLY A 13 13.95 -0.40 6.62
C GLY A 13 14.76 0.90 6.54
N ASN A 14 15.01 1.39 5.32
CA ASN A 14 15.66 2.69 5.08
C ASN A 14 14.95 3.38 3.92
N PRO A 15 13.78 4.02 4.17
CA PRO A 15 13.00 4.59 3.09
C PRO A 15 13.70 5.72 2.34
N ASP A 16 14.58 6.49 2.99
CA ASP A 16 15.33 7.55 2.30
C ASP A 16 16.24 6.97 1.22
N ALA A 17 16.99 5.91 1.55
CA ALA A 17 17.85 5.24 0.58
C ALA A 17 17.03 4.58 -0.53
N THR A 18 15.90 3.97 -0.19
CA THR A 18 15.02 3.33 -1.16
C THR A 18 14.45 4.35 -2.14
N ARG A 19 13.97 5.49 -1.63
CA ARG A 19 13.46 6.58 -2.49
C ARG A 19 14.57 7.13 -3.38
N ASP A 20 15.78 7.32 -2.85
CA ASP A 20 16.91 7.81 -3.65
C ASP A 20 17.20 6.87 -4.81
N PHE A 21 17.22 5.57 -4.54
CA PHE A 21 17.46 4.55 -5.55
C PHE A 21 16.42 4.61 -6.68
N TYR A 22 15.12 4.54 -6.34
CA TYR A 22 14.07 4.54 -7.34
C TYR A 22 13.93 5.89 -8.05
N GLY A 23 14.15 6.99 -7.33
CA GLY A 23 14.11 8.31 -7.94
C GLY A 23 15.16 8.48 -9.03
N LYS A 24 16.39 7.99 -8.77
CA LYS A 24 17.45 8.04 -9.77
C LYS A 24 17.24 7.07 -10.91
N LEU A 25 16.75 5.87 -10.61
CA LEU A 25 16.55 4.82 -11.62
C LEU A 25 15.40 5.15 -12.59
N PHE A 26 14.28 5.63 -12.05
CA PHE A 26 13.04 5.81 -12.80
C PHE A 26 12.63 7.27 -12.99
N ASP A 27 13.45 8.19 -12.53
CA ASP A 27 13.14 9.63 -12.59
C ASP A 27 11.86 9.98 -11.82
N TRP A 28 11.62 9.29 -10.71
CA TRP A 28 10.51 9.59 -9.82
C TRP A 28 10.85 10.74 -8.89
N THR A 29 9.87 11.60 -8.64
CA THR A 29 9.92 12.58 -7.56
C THR A 29 8.93 12.16 -6.47
N PHE A 30 8.96 12.84 -5.32
CA PHE A 30 8.19 12.41 -4.16
C PHE A 30 7.49 13.59 -3.52
N ALA A 31 6.29 13.35 -2.98
CA ALA A 31 5.49 14.34 -2.28
C ALA A 31 5.14 13.83 -0.89
N ASP A 32 5.05 14.73 0.08
CA ASP A 32 4.70 14.36 1.45
C ASP A 32 3.28 13.81 1.52
N ALA A 33 3.11 12.78 2.35
CA ALA A 33 1.84 12.17 2.67
C ALA A 33 1.43 12.52 4.11
N PRO A 34 0.15 12.30 4.49
CA PRO A 34 -0.26 12.50 5.89
C PRO A 34 0.50 11.66 6.90
N GLU A 35 0.89 10.44 6.54
CA GLU A 35 1.68 9.58 7.43
C GLU A 35 3.11 10.11 7.52
N PRO A 36 3.65 10.36 8.73
CA PRO A 36 5.05 10.79 8.87
C PRO A 36 6.02 9.78 8.25
N GLY A 37 6.97 10.28 7.46
CA GLY A 37 7.98 9.44 6.83
C GLY A 37 7.52 8.69 5.59
N TYR A 38 6.25 8.80 5.23
CA TYR A 38 5.70 8.21 4.00
C TYR A 38 5.66 9.27 2.91
N LYS A 39 6.08 8.91 1.71
CA LYS A 39 6.01 9.84 0.58
C LYS A 39 5.36 9.17 -0.61
N PHE A 40 4.51 9.95 -1.29
CA PHE A 40 3.89 9.51 -2.54
C PHE A 40 4.87 9.60 -3.68
N VAL A 41 4.84 8.62 -4.58
CA VAL A 41 5.58 8.63 -5.83
C VAL A 41 4.87 9.54 -6.83
N VAL A 42 5.62 10.46 -7.45
CA VAL A 42 5.11 11.36 -8.48
C VAL A 42 5.86 11.08 -9.76
N THR A 43 5.16 10.56 -10.76
CA THR A 43 5.75 10.26 -12.08
C THR A 43 5.57 11.41 -13.06
N GLY A 44 4.54 12.24 -12.87
CA GLY A 44 4.15 13.26 -13.85
C GLY A 44 3.42 12.71 -15.08
N VAL A 45 3.09 11.41 -15.07
CA VAL A 45 2.41 10.75 -16.20
C VAL A 45 0.95 10.51 -15.86
N ASP A 46 0.04 11.00 -16.70
CA ASP A 46 -1.39 10.78 -16.52
C ASP A 46 -1.72 9.28 -16.65
N GLY A 47 -2.58 8.79 -15.76
CA GLY A 47 -3.02 7.40 -15.79
C GLY A 47 -2.04 6.41 -15.16
N ALA A 48 -0.89 6.87 -14.67
CA ALA A 48 0.03 5.99 -13.95
C ALA A 48 -0.60 5.52 -12.65
N ILE A 49 -0.25 4.30 -12.23
CA ILE A 49 -0.70 3.78 -10.92
C ILE A 49 0.01 4.59 -9.82
N PRO A 50 -0.73 5.23 -8.91
CA PRO A 50 -0.11 5.94 -7.81
C PRO A 50 0.53 4.97 -6.81
N GLY A 51 1.51 5.45 -6.09
CA GLY A 51 2.17 4.63 -5.09
C GLY A 51 2.88 5.44 -4.03
N GLY A 52 3.48 4.74 -3.08
CA GLY A 52 4.20 5.38 -2.00
C GLY A 52 5.32 4.51 -1.44
N ILE A 53 6.26 5.17 -0.79
CA ILE A 53 7.40 4.53 -0.13
C ILE A 53 7.48 5.06 1.30
N GLY A 54 7.47 4.16 2.26
CA GLY A 54 7.51 4.51 3.68
C GLY A 54 8.31 3.53 4.51
N GLN A 55 8.31 3.78 5.81
CA GLN A 55 9.04 2.99 6.79
C GLN A 55 8.37 1.64 7.00
N ALA A 56 9.14 0.57 6.98
CA ALA A 56 8.71 -0.75 7.41
C ALA A 56 8.62 -0.81 8.94
N GLN A 57 7.71 -1.62 9.46
CA GLN A 57 7.63 -1.85 10.90
C GLN A 57 8.82 -2.65 11.40
N SER A 58 9.33 -3.56 10.58
CA SER A 58 10.51 -4.38 10.90
C SER A 58 11.16 -4.89 9.62
N GLY A 59 12.45 -5.18 9.71
CA GLY A 59 13.22 -5.81 8.64
C GLY A 59 13.31 -4.96 7.38
N THR A 60 13.40 -5.64 6.25
CA THR A 60 13.49 -4.98 4.94
C THR A 60 12.15 -4.52 4.40
N GLY A 61 11.05 -4.89 5.07
CA GLY A 61 9.71 -4.51 4.67
C GLY A 61 9.15 -5.37 3.54
N HIS A 62 8.36 -4.75 2.69
CA HIS A 62 7.69 -5.47 1.61
C HIS A 62 7.34 -4.54 0.45
N VAL A 63 7.04 -5.15 -0.67
CA VAL A 63 6.43 -4.47 -1.83
C VAL A 63 5.06 -5.09 -2.02
N THR A 64 4.03 -4.27 -2.12
CA THR A 64 2.66 -4.76 -2.26
C THR A 64 1.81 -3.80 -3.09
N PHE A 65 0.57 -4.18 -3.27
CA PHE A 65 -0.43 -3.33 -3.92
C PHE A 65 -1.70 -3.30 -3.08
N PHE A 66 -2.52 -2.28 -3.33
CA PHE A 66 -3.80 -2.10 -2.66
C PHE A 66 -4.93 -2.20 -3.67
N VAL A 67 -5.96 -2.94 -3.31
CA VAL A 67 -7.17 -3.12 -4.12
C VAL A 67 -8.27 -2.26 -3.51
N ASP A 68 -8.97 -1.51 -4.36
CA ASP A 68 -10.10 -0.69 -3.93
C ASP A 68 -11.31 -1.58 -3.63
N VAL A 69 -11.86 -1.42 -2.43
CA VAL A 69 -13.05 -2.15 -1.98
C VAL A 69 -14.03 -1.16 -1.34
N ASP A 70 -15.31 -1.51 -1.32
CA ASP A 70 -16.33 -0.64 -0.73
C ASP A 70 -16.28 -0.63 0.80
N ASP A 71 -15.89 -1.75 1.41
CA ASP A 71 -15.85 -1.92 2.87
C ASP A 71 -14.61 -2.73 3.24
N VAL A 72 -13.62 -2.04 3.82
CA VAL A 72 -12.33 -2.65 4.16
C VAL A 72 -12.48 -3.77 5.18
N ALA A 73 -13.24 -3.54 6.24
CA ALA A 73 -13.42 -4.57 7.28
C ALA A 73 -14.10 -5.82 6.72
N ALA A 74 -15.12 -5.63 5.87
CA ALA A 74 -15.83 -6.74 5.24
C ALA A 74 -14.91 -7.52 4.28
N ALA A 75 -14.07 -6.82 3.52
CA ALA A 75 -13.11 -7.47 2.63
C ALA A 75 -12.10 -8.32 3.40
N LEU A 76 -11.59 -7.80 4.52
CA LEU A 76 -10.66 -8.55 5.37
C LEU A 76 -11.31 -9.80 5.98
N ALA A 77 -12.55 -9.67 6.46
CA ALA A 77 -13.30 -10.82 6.99
C ALA A 77 -13.53 -11.87 5.89
N ARG A 78 -13.84 -11.43 4.67
CA ARG A 78 -14.02 -12.33 3.53
C ARG A 78 -12.71 -13.04 3.16
N ALA A 79 -11.59 -12.34 3.23
CA ALA A 79 -10.28 -12.96 3.00
C ALA A 79 -10.02 -14.13 3.97
N GLU A 80 -10.37 -13.95 5.25
CA GLU A 80 -10.26 -15.04 6.23
C GLU A 80 -11.14 -16.23 5.88
N GLN A 81 -12.38 -15.97 5.48
CA GLN A 81 -13.31 -17.04 5.08
C GLN A 81 -12.78 -17.84 3.89
N LEU A 82 -12.01 -17.20 3.03
CA LEU A 82 -11.47 -17.83 1.82
C LEU A 82 -10.09 -18.48 2.02
N GLY A 83 -9.61 -18.56 3.26
CA GLY A 83 -8.36 -19.24 3.58
C GLY A 83 -7.14 -18.35 3.79
N GLY A 84 -7.32 -17.04 3.73
CA GLY A 84 -6.28 -16.07 4.08
C GLY A 84 -6.32 -15.73 5.57
N ARG A 85 -5.57 -14.69 5.95
CA ARG A 85 -5.62 -14.19 7.33
C ARG A 85 -5.48 -12.67 7.34
N ILE A 86 -6.03 -12.03 8.36
CA ILE A 86 -5.87 -10.59 8.55
C ILE A 86 -4.47 -10.34 9.14
N VAL A 87 -3.70 -9.48 8.48
CA VAL A 87 -2.37 -9.04 8.93
C VAL A 87 -2.48 -7.72 9.66
N LEU A 88 -3.25 -6.78 9.12
CA LEU A 88 -3.54 -5.49 9.76
C LEU A 88 -5.04 -5.23 9.64
N PRO A 89 -5.76 -5.15 10.76
CA PRO A 89 -7.18 -4.80 10.73
C PRO A 89 -7.43 -3.42 10.11
N ALA A 90 -8.68 -3.13 9.78
CA ALA A 90 -9.06 -1.86 9.17
C ALA A 90 -8.57 -0.67 10.01
N GLN A 91 -7.88 0.25 9.36
CA GLN A 91 -7.35 1.48 9.93
C GLN A 91 -7.95 2.66 9.19
N SER A 92 -8.11 3.79 9.87
CA SER A 92 -8.55 5.03 9.25
C SER A 92 -7.47 6.09 9.40
N VAL A 93 -7.16 6.77 8.30
CA VAL A 93 -6.35 7.98 8.27
C VAL A 93 -7.15 9.05 7.52
N PRO A 94 -6.75 10.32 7.57
CA PRO A 94 -7.50 11.33 6.81
C PRO A 94 -7.62 10.96 5.34
N GLY A 95 -8.85 10.84 4.85
CA GLY A 95 -9.17 10.59 3.45
C GLY A 95 -9.18 9.13 3.02
N THR A 96 -8.79 8.18 3.87
CA THR A 96 -8.78 6.78 3.45
C THR A 96 -8.89 5.80 4.62
N GLN A 97 -9.42 4.63 4.32
CA GLN A 97 -9.35 3.45 5.18
C GLN A 97 -8.51 2.40 4.48
N PHE A 98 -7.80 1.58 5.25
CA PHE A 98 -6.97 0.51 4.67
C PHE A 98 -6.78 -0.63 5.66
N GLY A 99 -6.35 -1.77 5.15
CA GLY A 99 -5.95 -2.93 5.92
C GLY A 99 -5.08 -3.85 5.08
N LEU A 100 -4.52 -4.85 5.71
CA LEU A 100 -3.65 -5.83 5.05
C LEU A 100 -4.13 -7.23 5.39
N PHE A 101 -4.04 -8.12 4.41
CA PHE A 101 -4.29 -9.55 4.60
C PHE A 101 -3.17 -10.35 3.95
N ALA A 102 -3.03 -11.60 4.36
CA ALA A 102 -2.19 -12.56 3.67
C ALA A 102 -3.09 -13.52 2.89
N ASP A 103 -2.72 -13.81 1.65
CA ASP A 103 -3.41 -14.82 0.86
C ASP A 103 -3.03 -16.23 1.35
N PRO A 104 -3.65 -17.30 0.81
CA PRO A 104 -3.33 -18.66 1.29
C PRO A 104 -1.87 -19.08 1.18
N GLU A 105 -1.10 -18.47 0.28
CA GLU A 105 0.34 -18.69 0.17
C GLU A 105 1.18 -17.80 1.09
N GLY A 106 0.55 -16.82 1.76
CA GLY A 106 1.23 -15.92 2.66
C GLY A 106 1.65 -14.58 2.06
N HIS A 107 1.25 -14.28 0.81
CA HIS A 107 1.54 -12.95 0.23
C HIS A 107 0.69 -11.90 0.91
N VAL A 108 1.34 -10.81 1.34
CA VAL A 108 0.65 -9.72 2.03
C VAL A 108 0.20 -8.68 1.03
N VAL A 109 -1.09 -8.41 0.99
CA VAL A 109 -1.74 -7.51 0.05
C VAL A 109 -2.67 -6.57 0.81
N GLY A 110 -2.82 -5.35 0.31
CA GLY A 110 -3.66 -4.34 0.93
C GLY A 110 -5.03 -4.21 0.29
N VAL A 111 -5.97 -3.76 1.09
CA VAL A 111 -7.28 -3.28 0.63
C VAL A 111 -7.46 -1.87 1.15
N SER A 112 -8.12 -1.02 0.37
CA SER A 112 -8.34 0.37 0.75
C SER A 112 -9.65 0.90 0.21
N HIS A 113 -10.09 2.01 0.80
CA HIS A 113 -11.25 2.75 0.35
C HIS A 113 -11.00 4.23 0.64
N ASN A 114 -11.06 5.06 -0.39
CA ASN A 114 -10.90 6.50 -0.25
C ASN A 114 -12.27 7.14 -0.02
N ASP A 115 -12.29 8.05 0.93
CA ASP A 115 -13.50 8.80 1.26
C ASP A 115 -13.84 9.84 0.17
#